data_1127afe31fa24ce5f97beaabb687acea
#
_entry.id   1127afe31fa24ce5f97beaabb687acea
#
_cell.length_a   1.000
_cell.length_b   1.000
_cell.length_c   1.000
_cell.angle_alpha   90.00
_cell.angle_beta   90.00
_cell.angle_gamma   90.00
#
_symmetry.space_group_name_H-M   'P 1'
#
loop_
_entity.id
_entity.type
_entity.pdbx_description
1 polymer ?
#
loop_
_entity_poly.entity_id
_entity_poly.type
_entity_poly.pdbx_seq_one_letter_code
_entity_poly.pdbx_strand_id
1 'polypeptide(L)'
;MIESTLFPIVAKINEYLSNYILIFLLVGVGLWYSIRTRFVQVRCFGEGMRKFFGELNLRGGAQKSGMTSFQALATAIAAQVGTGNIVGASGAILTGGPGAIFWMWIIAFFGMATIYAEATLAQKTRIVEPDGNIKGGPVYYITTAFKGGFGKFLAGFFAVSIILALGFMGCMVQSNSIGSTMETAFGVPSWIMGIVLVVICAVIFLGGVQRLAAVTEKIVPIMAGIFLLGGLVILAARIQYVPATFGMIFRYAFQPQAIIGGGFGYALKTAISQGAKRGLFSNEAGMGSTPHAHAQANVAHAHDQGVVAMIGVFIDTFVVLTLNALVIICTLYTKDGPLAGGYTGDITATLGKTNLDQTAFGSVFGASLGAKFVAICLLFFAFSTILSWNLFGKINANYLFGRKNSKLCSVIYTIIALVFIFLGTVSGSDFVWELTDMFNNLIVLPNVIALFALTGMVIASLNEMQKDKLKV
;
A
#
# COMPACT_ATOMS: atom_id res chain seq x y z
N MET A 1 -17.40 -2.26 24.57
CA MET A 1 -17.89 -0.90 24.91
C MET A 1 -17.19 0.19 24.10
N ILE A 2 -15.87 0.35 24.11
CA ILE A 2 -15.16 1.37 23.30
C ILE A 2 -15.41 1.16 21.80
N GLU A 3 -15.24 -0.07 21.31
CA GLU A 3 -15.44 -0.43 19.92
C GLU A 3 -16.88 -0.16 19.46
N SER A 4 -17.90 -0.59 20.22
CA SER A 4 -19.31 -0.39 19.89
C SER A 4 -19.74 1.07 19.85
N THR A 5 -19.04 1.95 20.59
CA THR A 5 -19.33 3.40 20.61
C THR A 5 -18.59 4.14 19.50
N LEU A 6 -17.32 3.79 19.24
CA LEU A 6 -16.49 4.49 18.28
C LEU A 6 -16.72 4.03 16.84
N PHE A 7 -17.03 2.75 16.62
CA PHE A 7 -17.19 2.19 15.29
C PHE A 7 -18.19 2.96 14.40
N PRO A 8 -19.41 3.30 14.87
CA PRO A 8 -20.38 4.05 14.04
C PRO A 8 -19.87 5.45 13.67
N ILE A 9 -19.13 6.11 14.58
CA ILE A 9 -18.59 7.46 14.35
C ILE A 9 -17.50 7.39 13.29
N VAL A 10 -16.55 6.46 13.44
CA VAL A 10 -15.43 6.26 12.51
C VAL A 10 -15.95 5.85 11.13
N ALA A 11 -16.90 4.93 11.05
CA ALA A 11 -17.51 4.48 9.81
C ALA A 11 -18.21 5.64 9.07
N LYS A 12 -18.92 6.52 9.81
CA LYS A 12 -19.56 7.69 9.22
C LYS A 12 -18.56 8.72 8.71
N ILE A 13 -17.46 8.97 9.44
CA ILE A 13 -16.36 9.83 8.98
C ILE A 13 -15.77 9.26 7.69
N ASN A 14 -15.49 7.96 7.66
CA ASN A 14 -14.96 7.28 6.48
C ASN A 14 -15.90 7.35 5.28
N GLU A 15 -17.21 7.26 5.51
CA GLU A 15 -18.18 7.39 4.43
C GLU A 15 -18.00 8.71 3.67
N TYR A 16 -17.86 9.82 4.38
CA TYR A 16 -17.65 11.14 3.75
C TYR A 16 -16.24 11.26 3.15
N LEU A 17 -15.21 10.89 3.89
CA LEU A 17 -13.83 11.01 3.43
C LEU A 17 -13.57 10.15 2.20
N SER A 18 -13.92 8.87 2.24
CA SER A 18 -13.61 7.91 1.17
C SER A 18 -14.49 8.10 -0.07
N ASN A 19 -15.80 8.38 0.10
CA ASN A 19 -16.75 8.40 -1.02
C ASN A 19 -16.73 9.72 -1.81
N TYR A 20 -16.27 10.81 -1.20
CA TYR A 20 -16.30 12.12 -1.84
C TYR A 20 -14.90 12.75 -1.90
N ILE A 21 -14.24 12.98 -0.76
CA ILE A 21 -13.01 13.77 -0.71
C ILE A 21 -11.85 13.00 -1.36
N LEU A 22 -11.63 11.75 -0.96
CA LEU A 22 -10.51 10.94 -1.38
C LEU A 22 -10.47 10.72 -2.91
N ILE A 23 -11.62 10.35 -3.49
CA ILE A 23 -11.71 10.06 -4.92
C ILE A 23 -11.33 11.30 -5.74
N PHE A 24 -11.92 12.46 -5.40
CA PHE A 24 -11.63 13.72 -6.10
C PHE A 24 -10.17 14.14 -5.94
N LEU A 25 -9.61 13.99 -4.75
CA LEU A 25 -8.20 14.35 -4.51
C LEU A 25 -7.24 13.46 -5.27
N LEU A 26 -7.42 12.14 -5.20
CA LEU A 26 -6.50 11.18 -5.85
C LEU A 26 -6.58 11.26 -7.37
N VAL A 27 -7.79 11.25 -7.92
CA VAL A 27 -7.98 11.39 -9.37
C VAL A 27 -7.52 12.78 -9.81
N GLY A 28 -7.85 13.82 -9.06
CA GLY A 28 -7.48 15.20 -9.37
C GLY A 28 -5.98 15.41 -9.41
N VAL A 29 -5.24 14.99 -8.38
CA VAL A 29 -3.78 15.15 -8.33
C VAL A 29 -3.09 14.25 -9.36
N GLY A 30 -3.58 13.03 -9.55
CA GLY A 30 -3.02 12.10 -10.53
C GLY A 30 -3.22 12.59 -11.98
N LEU A 31 -4.41 13.08 -12.29
CA LEU A 31 -4.70 13.70 -13.59
C LEU A 31 -3.87 14.99 -13.79
N TRP A 32 -3.78 15.83 -12.76
CA TRP A 32 -2.95 17.04 -12.78
C TRP A 32 -1.50 16.71 -13.14
N TYR A 33 -0.88 15.78 -12.42
CA TYR A 33 0.48 15.39 -12.72
C TYR A 33 0.63 14.66 -14.04
N SER A 34 -0.33 13.83 -14.44
CA SER A 34 -0.33 13.19 -15.76
C SER A 34 -0.25 14.24 -16.88
N ILE A 35 -1.08 15.28 -16.80
CA ILE A 35 -1.10 16.38 -17.80
C ILE A 35 0.20 17.22 -17.69
N ARG A 36 0.56 17.66 -16.49
CA ARG A 36 1.70 18.54 -16.26
C ARG A 36 3.04 17.91 -16.62
N THR A 37 3.18 16.61 -16.43
CA THR A 37 4.37 15.84 -16.82
C THR A 37 4.29 15.22 -18.22
N ARG A 38 3.21 15.52 -18.98
CA ARG A 38 2.93 14.96 -20.30
C ARG A 38 2.91 13.42 -20.25
N PHE A 39 2.14 12.86 -19.32
CA PHE A 39 1.98 11.43 -19.11
C PHE A 39 3.32 10.72 -18.85
N VAL A 40 4.05 11.15 -17.82
CA VAL A 40 5.34 10.55 -17.42
C VAL A 40 5.22 9.03 -17.21
N GLN A 41 4.09 8.56 -16.68
CA GLN A 41 3.81 7.14 -16.46
C GLN A 41 3.75 6.31 -17.75
N VAL A 42 3.55 6.94 -18.91
CA VAL A 42 3.62 6.29 -20.21
C VAL A 42 4.99 6.52 -20.86
N ARG A 43 5.41 7.78 -20.95
CA ARG A 43 6.66 8.16 -21.66
C ARG A 43 7.93 7.63 -21.02
N CYS A 44 7.98 7.61 -19.69
CA CYS A 44 9.16 7.17 -18.93
C CYS A 44 9.00 5.74 -18.37
N PHE A 45 7.92 5.01 -18.76
CA PHE A 45 7.69 3.65 -18.29
C PHE A 45 8.84 2.70 -18.61
N GLY A 46 9.27 2.70 -19.88
CA GLY A 46 10.40 1.86 -20.32
C GLY A 46 11.72 2.22 -19.62
N GLU A 47 11.94 3.50 -19.30
CA GLU A 47 13.09 3.94 -18.50
C GLU A 47 13.00 3.39 -17.07
N GLY A 48 11.84 3.50 -16.43
CA GLY A 48 11.61 2.95 -15.10
C GLY A 48 11.83 1.45 -15.05
N MET A 49 11.29 0.70 -16.01
CA MET A 49 11.49 -0.76 -16.11
C MET A 49 12.98 -1.12 -16.30
N ARG A 50 13.69 -0.39 -17.15
CA ARG A 50 15.14 -0.63 -17.36
C ARG A 50 15.94 -0.38 -16.08
N LYS A 51 15.62 0.68 -15.33
CA LYS A 51 16.27 0.98 -14.04
C LYS A 51 15.92 -0.07 -13.00
N PHE A 52 14.67 -0.47 -12.91
CA PHE A 52 14.23 -1.53 -12.01
C PHE A 52 15.01 -2.83 -12.22
N PHE A 53 15.06 -3.34 -13.45
CA PHE A 53 15.79 -4.58 -13.75
C PHE A 53 17.30 -4.41 -13.72
N GLY A 54 17.84 -3.24 -14.10
CA GLY A 54 19.26 -2.96 -14.11
C GLY A 54 19.90 -2.80 -12.71
N GLU A 55 19.09 -2.38 -11.73
CA GLU A 55 19.52 -2.18 -10.35
C GLU A 55 19.14 -3.35 -9.43
N LEU A 56 18.46 -4.37 -9.97
CA LEU A 56 18.04 -5.57 -9.24
C LEU A 56 19.28 -6.36 -8.81
N ASN A 57 19.67 -6.17 -7.56
CA ASN A 57 20.85 -6.83 -6.97
C ASN A 57 20.46 -7.60 -5.70
N LEU A 58 20.22 -8.91 -5.87
CA LEU A 58 19.86 -9.80 -4.76
C LEU A 58 21.02 -10.07 -3.77
N ARG A 59 22.25 -9.67 -4.11
CA ARG A 59 23.43 -9.87 -3.24
C ARG A 59 23.58 -8.77 -2.18
N GLY A 60 22.77 -7.70 -2.28
CA GLY A 60 22.82 -6.56 -1.37
C GLY A 60 24.04 -5.65 -1.60
N GLY A 61 23.87 -4.36 -1.31
CA GLY A 61 24.96 -3.37 -1.31
C GLY A 61 25.01 -2.70 0.05
N ALA A 62 26.07 -2.90 0.82
CA ALA A 62 26.27 -2.14 2.05
C ALA A 62 26.56 -0.68 1.69
N GLN A 63 25.65 0.23 2.07
CA GLN A 63 25.85 1.67 1.99
C GLN A 63 26.33 2.18 3.34
N LYS A 64 27.28 3.12 3.34
CA LYS A 64 27.72 3.78 4.59
C LYS A 64 26.61 4.62 5.19
N SER A 65 25.69 5.15 4.37
CA SER A 65 24.51 5.90 4.78
C SER A 65 23.41 5.80 3.72
N GLY A 66 22.14 5.87 4.14
CA GLY A 66 20.99 5.75 3.23
C GLY A 66 20.80 4.34 2.67
N MET A 67 20.15 4.26 1.53
CA MET A 67 19.80 3.03 0.80
C MET A 67 20.29 3.10 -0.65
N THR A 68 20.51 1.95 -1.30
CA THR A 68 20.57 1.92 -2.76
C THR A 68 19.18 2.26 -3.33
N SER A 69 19.10 2.64 -4.62
CA SER A 69 17.81 2.88 -5.27
C SER A 69 16.92 1.62 -5.21
N PHE A 70 17.48 0.44 -5.39
CA PHE A 70 16.77 -0.83 -5.27
C PHE A 70 16.30 -1.12 -3.84
N GLN A 71 17.12 -0.86 -2.82
CA GLN A 71 16.71 -1.01 -1.41
C GLN A 71 15.57 -0.08 -1.04
N ALA A 72 15.61 1.17 -1.50
CA ALA A 72 14.54 2.12 -1.28
C ALA A 72 13.25 1.70 -2.00
N LEU A 73 13.35 1.22 -3.23
CA LEU A 73 12.23 0.65 -3.98
C LEU A 73 11.68 -0.61 -3.29
N ALA A 74 12.54 -1.55 -2.89
CA ALA A 74 12.12 -2.75 -2.18
C ALA A 74 11.41 -2.40 -0.86
N THR A 75 11.89 -1.39 -0.13
CA THR A 75 11.22 -0.88 1.07
C THR A 75 9.86 -0.24 0.75
N ALA A 76 9.75 0.48 -0.37
CA ALA A 76 8.48 1.05 -0.84
C ALA A 76 7.51 -0.05 -1.29
N ILE A 77 7.97 -1.03 -2.08
CA ILE A 77 7.15 -2.19 -2.49
C ILE A 77 6.74 -3.03 -1.27
N ALA A 78 7.61 -3.20 -0.28
CA ALA A 78 7.25 -3.87 0.98
C ALA A 78 6.13 -3.16 1.73
N ALA A 79 6.04 -1.82 1.64
CA ALA A 79 4.92 -1.06 2.18
C ALA A 79 3.64 -1.27 1.36
N GLN A 80 3.74 -1.21 0.03
CA GLN A 80 2.64 -1.33 -0.90
C GLN A 80 2.07 -2.75 -0.97
N VAL A 81 2.92 -3.75 -1.23
CA VAL A 81 2.50 -5.15 -1.39
C VAL A 81 2.32 -5.82 -0.02
N GLY A 82 1.15 -5.65 0.53
CA GLY A 82 0.76 -6.13 1.86
C GLY A 82 -0.63 -6.78 1.87
N THR A 83 -1.34 -6.61 2.99
CA THR A 83 -2.75 -7.06 3.09
C THR A 83 -3.65 -6.38 2.06
N GLY A 84 -3.28 -5.22 1.53
CA GLY A 84 -4.03 -4.50 0.51
C GLY A 84 -4.28 -5.33 -0.75
N ASN A 85 -3.26 -6.05 -1.22
CA ASN A 85 -3.31 -6.86 -2.44
C ASN A 85 -4.13 -8.14 -2.30
N ILE A 86 -4.21 -8.70 -1.09
CA ILE A 86 -4.92 -9.94 -0.77
C ILE A 86 -6.26 -9.60 -0.11
N VAL A 87 -6.25 -9.25 1.15
CA VAL A 87 -7.46 -9.00 1.95
C VAL A 87 -8.19 -7.73 1.49
N GLY A 88 -7.47 -6.68 1.08
CA GLY A 88 -8.05 -5.45 0.56
C GLY A 88 -8.76 -5.66 -0.78
N ALA A 89 -8.12 -6.37 -1.72
CA ALA A 89 -8.73 -6.75 -3.00
C ALA A 89 -9.94 -7.67 -2.81
N SER A 90 -9.84 -8.66 -1.92
CA SER A 90 -10.97 -9.50 -1.51
C SER A 90 -12.15 -8.68 -1.00
N GLY A 91 -11.90 -7.72 -0.10
CA GLY A 91 -12.91 -6.81 0.42
C GLY A 91 -13.54 -5.93 -0.66
N ALA A 92 -12.72 -5.43 -1.61
CA ALA A 92 -13.22 -4.64 -2.73
C ALA A 92 -14.15 -5.46 -3.64
N ILE A 93 -13.76 -6.70 -3.96
CA ILE A 93 -14.55 -7.61 -4.79
C ILE A 93 -15.84 -8.02 -4.06
N LEU A 94 -15.76 -8.36 -2.77
CA LEU A 94 -16.93 -8.72 -1.96
C LEU A 94 -17.93 -7.58 -1.82
N THR A 95 -17.50 -6.33 -1.67
CA THR A 95 -18.38 -5.18 -1.42
C THR A 95 -18.76 -4.45 -2.70
N GLY A 96 -17.81 -4.27 -3.60
CA GLY A 96 -17.98 -3.49 -4.85
C GLY A 96 -18.18 -4.35 -6.10
N GLY A 97 -18.11 -5.67 -5.97
CA GLY A 97 -18.14 -6.60 -7.10
C GLY A 97 -16.83 -6.63 -7.90
N PRO A 98 -16.73 -7.51 -8.91
CA PRO A 98 -15.56 -7.60 -9.79
C PRO A 98 -15.17 -6.27 -10.46
N GLY A 99 -16.13 -5.39 -10.71
CA GLY A 99 -15.91 -4.06 -11.30
C GLY A 99 -15.06 -3.11 -10.47
N ALA A 100 -14.96 -3.32 -9.15
CA ALA A 100 -14.09 -2.52 -8.29
C ALA A 100 -12.61 -2.60 -8.72
N ILE A 101 -12.20 -3.72 -9.30
CA ILE A 101 -10.82 -3.93 -9.81
C ILE A 101 -10.49 -2.96 -10.96
N PHE A 102 -11.42 -2.73 -11.87
CA PHE A 102 -11.25 -1.72 -12.93
C PHE A 102 -10.96 -0.33 -12.34
N TRP A 103 -11.69 0.06 -11.31
CA TRP A 103 -11.48 1.35 -10.66
C TRP A 103 -10.16 1.40 -9.87
N MET A 104 -9.68 0.28 -9.33
CA MET A 104 -8.34 0.19 -8.77
C MET A 104 -7.26 0.43 -9.84
N TRP A 105 -7.43 -0.10 -11.07
CA TRP A 105 -6.52 0.16 -12.18
C TRP A 105 -6.49 1.64 -12.59
N ILE A 106 -7.66 2.29 -12.63
CA ILE A 106 -7.75 3.73 -12.94
C ILE A 106 -7.01 4.57 -11.89
N ILE A 107 -7.25 4.30 -10.60
CA ILE A 107 -6.54 4.98 -9.51
C ILE A 107 -5.03 4.75 -9.60
N ALA A 108 -4.59 3.52 -9.85
CA ALA A 108 -3.18 3.19 -9.98
C ALA A 108 -2.53 3.87 -11.19
N PHE A 109 -3.20 3.91 -12.35
CA PHE A 109 -2.68 4.58 -13.55
C PHE A 109 -2.38 6.06 -13.29
N PHE A 110 -3.32 6.78 -12.68
CA PHE A 110 -3.10 8.17 -12.29
C PHE A 110 -2.15 8.27 -11.09
N GLY A 111 -2.21 7.31 -10.17
CA GLY A 111 -1.33 7.18 -9.03
C GLY A 111 0.15 7.06 -9.42
N MET A 112 0.47 6.43 -10.55
CA MET A 112 1.86 6.35 -11.06
C MET A 112 2.46 7.74 -11.29
N ALA A 113 1.68 8.71 -11.81
CA ALA A 113 2.15 10.09 -11.98
C ALA A 113 2.26 10.82 -10.62
N THR A 114 1.37 10.52 -9.68
CA THR A 114 1.41 11.08 -8.33
C THR A 114 2.65 10.61 -7.58
N ILE A 115 2.91 9.29 -7.54
CA ILE A 115 4.06 8.73 -6.84
C ILE A 115 5.39 9.18 -7.44
N TYR A 116 5.44 9.39 -8.77
CA TYR A 116 6.57 10.01 -9.44
C TYR A 116 6.88 11.38 -8.84
N ALA A 117 5.86 12.22 -8.67
CA ALA A 117 6.00 13.54 -8.08
C ALA A 117 6.41 13.46 -6.61
N GLU A 118 5.80 12.59 -5.82
CA GLU A 118 6.12 12.37 -4.41
C GLU A 118 7.57 11.96 -4.21
N ALA A 119 8.04 10.96 -4.96
CA ALA A 119 9.41 10.47 -4.86
C ALA A 119 10.44 11.52 -5.33
N THR A 120 10.12 12.25 -6.41
CA THR A 120 10.95 13.36 -6.90
C THR A 120 11.07 14.46 -5.84
N LEU A 121 9.97 14.87 -5.23
CA LEU A 121 9.97 15.87 -4.16
C LEU A 121 10.72 15.40 -2.92
N ALA A 122 10.53 14.14 -2.53
CA ALA A 122 11.25 13.56 -1.40
C ALA A 122 12.77 13.62 -1.59
N GLN A 123 13.26 13.37 -2.81
CA GLN A 123 14.67 13.49 -3.16
C GLN A 123 15.16 14.96 -3.19
N LYS A 124 14.35 15.88 -3.73
CA LYS A 124 14.73 17.32 -3.84
C LYS A 124 14.71 18.05 -2.49
N THR A 125 13.95 17.57 -1.50
CA THR A 125 13.75 18.27 -0.22
C THR A 125 14.35 17.55 0.98
N ARG A 126 14.99 16.40 0.78
CA ARG A 126 15.69 15.67 1.85
C ARG A 126 16.87 16.46 2.40
N ILE A 127 17.17 16.20 3.66
CA ILE A 127 18.31 16.77 4.36
C ILE A 127 19.29 15.63 4.64
N VAL A 128 20.52 15.77 4.18
CA VAL A 128 21.61 14.86 4.51
C VAL A 128 22.41 15.50 5.65
N GLU A 129 22.41 14.85 6.81
CA GLU A 129 23.15 15.34 7.99
C GLU A 129 24.65 15.03 7.87
N PRO A 130 25.51 15.74 8.64
CA PRO A 130 26.96 15.51 8.59
C PRO A 130 27.41 14.09 8.95
N ASP A 131 26.61 13.37 9.73
CA ASP A 131 26.83 11.98 10.11
C ASP A 131 26.35 10.99 9.03
N GLY A 132 25.83 11.49 7.90
CA GLY A 132 25.30 10.72 6.79
C GLY A 132 23.85 10.29 6.95
N ASN A 133 23.17 10.59 8.05
CA ASN A 133 21.75 10.29 8.22
C ASN A 133 20.91 11.12 7.26
N ILE A 134 19.93 10.47 6.63
CA ILE A 134 19.02 11.13 5.70
C ILE A 134 17.68 11.37 6.38
N LYS A 135 17.25 12.63 6.40
CA LYS A 135 15.93 13.07 6.84
C LYS A 135 15.12 13.49 5.62
N GLY A 136 14.00 12.82 5.36
CA GLY A 136 13.18 13.11 4.21
C GLY A 136 11.77 12.55 4.34
N GLY A 137 10.93 12.90 3.38
CA GLY A 137 9.52 12.54 3.34
C GLY A 137 8.61 13.77 3.33
N PRO A 138 7.29 13.59 3.39
CA PRO A 138 6.33 14.68 3.17
C PRO A 138 6.49 15.88 4.09
N VAL A 139 6.81 15.70 5.36
CA VAL A 139 6.98 16.82 6.30
C VAL A 139 8.01 17.84 5.79
N TYR A 140 9.02 17.39 5.05
CA TYR A 140 10.07 18.27 4.51
C TYR A 140 9.60 19.01 3.27
N TYR A 141 8.90 18.38 2.33
CA TYR A 141 8.38 19.11 1.20
C TYR A 141 7.13 19.93 1.56
N ILE A 142 6.31 19.55 2.55
CA ILE A 142 5.22 20.40 3.07
C ILE A 142 5.78 21.70 3.64
N THR A 143 6.85 21.64 4.46
CA THR A 143 7.50 22.84 5.01
C THR A 143 8.29 23.61 3.96
N THR A 144 8.64 23.00 2.84
CA THR A 144 9.21 23.67 1.67
C THR A 144 8.12 24.43 0.89
N ALA A 145 6.95 23.81 0.70
CA ALA A 145 5.81 24.41 0.03
C ALA A 145 5.23 25.61 0.79
N PHE A 146 5.11 25.46 2.10
CA PHE A 146 4.46 26.44 2.98
C PHE A 146 5.39 26.88 4.11
N LYS A 147 5.80 28.14 4.09
CA LYS A 147 6.65 28.73 5.13
C LYS A 147 5.84 29.17 6.35
N GLY A 148 6.50 29.35 7.49
CA GLY A 148 5.90 29.89 8.71
C GLY A 148 5.02 28.92 9.48
N GLY A 149 4.03 29.45 10.20
CA GLY A 149 3.17 28.70 11.11
C GLY A 149 2.28 27.68 10.40
N PHE A 150 1.72 28.04 9.24
CA PHE A 150 0.84 27.17 8.47
C PHE A 150 1.56 25.91 7.97
N GLY A 151 2.76 26.07 7.41
CA GLY A 151 3.57 24.93 6.97
C GLY A 151 3.94 23.98 8.13
N LYS A 152 4.30 24.53 9.29
CA LYS A 152 4.57 23.75 10.50
C LYS A 152 3.34 22.99 11.00
N PHE A 153 2.18 23.64 11.00
CA PHE A 153 0.91 23.02 11.37
C PHE A 153 0.58 21.86 10.43
N LEU A 154 0.64 22.10 9.11
CA LEU A 154 0.29 21.09 8.11
C LEU A 154 1.25 19.89 8.14
N ALA A 155 2.55 20.13 8.30
CA ALA A 155 3.55 19.08 8.48
C ALA A 155 3.37 18.32 9.80
N GLY A 156 3.03 19.01 10.89
CA GLY A 156 2.69 18.39 12.17
C GLY A 156 1.45 17.52 12.10
N PHE A 157 0.39 18.02 11.44
CA PHE A 157 -0.83 17.25 11.20
C PHE A 157 -0.55 15.98 10.38
N PHE A 158 0.23 16.10 9.28
CA PHE A 158 0.67 14.94 8.51
C PHE A 158 1.44 13.94 9.37
N ALA A 159 2.42 14.43 10.16
CA ALA A 159 3.27 13.57 10.98
C ALA A 159 2.49 12.80 12.05
N VAL A 160 1.54 13.44 12.72
CA VAL A 160 0.65 12.76 13.69
C VAL A 160 -0.22 11.74 12.97
N SER A 161 -0.85 12.15 11.86
CA SER A 161 -1.75 11.28 11.12
C SER A 161 -1.05 10.03 10.58
N ILE A 162 0.18 10.12 10.05
CA ILE A 162 0.90 8.96 9.51
C ILE A 162 1.42 8.03 10.61
N ILE A 163 1.78 8.56 11.79
CA ILE A 163 2.12 7.73 12.95
C ILE A 163 0.91 6.87 13.35
N LEU A 164 -0.28 7.47 13.41
CA LEU A 164 -1.51 6.77 13.73
C LEU A 164 -1.94 5.83 12.60
N ALA A 165 -1.91 6.30 11.34
CA ALA A 165 -2.34 5.54 10.17
C ALA A 165 -1.50 4.29 9.94
N LEU A 166 -0.18 4.45 9.79
CA LEU A 166 0.72 3.38 9.38
C LEU A 166 1.50 2.80 10.54
N GLY A 167 2.05 3.67 11.40
CA GLY A 167 2.88 3.25 12.53
C GLY A 167 2.13 2.38 13.55
N PHE A 168 0.85 2.63 13.75
CA PHE A 168 0.04 1.94 14.75
C PHE A 168 -1.12 1.16 14.12
N MET A 169 -2.17 1.83 13.64
CA MET A 169 -3.40 1.17 13.16
C MET A 169 -3.14 0.30 11.93
N GLY A 170 -2.32 0.77 10.98
CA GLY A 170 -1.94 -0.02 9.81
C GLY A 170 -1.16 -1.27 10.19
N CYS A 171 -0.21 -1.17 11.13
CA CYS A 171 0.48 -2.35 11.66
C CYS A 171 -0.48 -3.34 12.34
N MET A 172 -1.56 -2.85 13.00
CA MET A 172 -2.62 -3.71 13.54
C MET A 172 -3.37 -4.47 12.44
N VAL A 173 -3.71 -3.82 11.32
CA VAL A 173 -4.35 -4.50 10.17
C VAL A 173 -3.48 -5.62 9.64
N GLN A 174 -2.18 -5.35 9.47
CA GLN A 174 -1.25 -6.35 8.97
C GLN A 174 -1.14 -7.55 9.93
N SER A 175 -0.92 -7.30 11.22
CA SER A 175 -0.79 -8.35 12.23
C SER A 175 -2.10 -9.11 12.47
N ASN A 176 -3.25 -8.44 12.42
CA ASN A 176 -4.58 -9.05 12.48
C ASN A 176 -4.78 -10.06 11.34
N SER A 177 -4.45 -9.66 10.12
CA SER A 177 -4.60 -10.52 8.95
C SER A 177 -3.66 -11.72 9.00
N ILE A 178 -2.42 -11.55 9.49
CA ILE A 178 -1.50 -12.68 9.73
C ILE A 178 -2.10 -13.63 10.78
N GLY A 179 -2.52 -13.12 11.93
CA GLY A 179 -3.10 -13.92 13.00
C GLY A 179 -4.30 -14.75 12.51
N SER A 180 -5.28 -14.09 11.90
CA SER A 180 -6.51 -14.73 11.40
C SER A 180 -6.26 -15.81 10.35
N THR A 181 -5.38 -15.55 9.37
CA THR A 181 -5.11 -16.52 8.30
C THR A 181 -4.25 -17.69 8.77
N MET A 182 -3.33 -17.46 9.70
CA MET A 182 -2.53 -18.54 10.32
C MET A 182 -3.39 -19.42 11.24
N GLU A 183 -4.34 -18.85 11.95
CA GLU A 183 -5.30 -19.59 12.74
C GLU A 183 -6.19 -20.48 11.86
N THR A 184 -6.72 -19.93 10.77
CA THR A 184 -7.52 -20.68 9.80
C THR A 184 -6.73 -21.81 9.12
N ALA A 185 -5.46 -21.57 8.75
CA ALA A 185 -4.67 -22.50 7.96
C ALA A 185 -3.94 -23.58 8.78
N PHE A 186 -3.47 -23.22 9.97
CA PHE A 186 -2.60 -24.08 10.80
C PHE A 186 -3.15 -24.33 12.20
N GLY A 187 -4.27 -23.73 12.58
CA GLY A 187 -4.82 -23.84 13.94
C GLY A 187 -3.96 -23.13 15.01
N VAL A 188 -3.04 -22.26 14.60
CA VAL A 188 -2.19 -21.49 15.53
C VAL A 188 -2.99 -20.31 16.07
N PRO A 189 -3.26 -20.22 17.38
CA PRO A 189 -4.00 -19.11 17.95
C PRO A 189 -3.36 -17.75 17.61
N SER A 190 -4.19 -16.77 17.22
CA SER A 190 -3.73 -15.46 16.75
C SER A 190 -2.80 -14.74 17.74
N TRP A 191 -3.01 -14.88 19.05
CA TRP A 191 -2.15 -14.27 20.07
C TRP A 191 -0.73 -14.85 20.10
N ILE A 192 -0.56 -16.15 19.76
CA ILE A 192 0.77 -16.78 19.63
C ILE A 192 1.52 -16.14 18.47
N MET A 193 0.83 -15.97 17.33
CA MET A 193 1.40 -15.24 16.17
C MET A 193 1.77 -13.82 16.55
N GLY A 194 0.96 -13.15 17.38
CA GLY A 194 1.26 -11.82 17.93
C GLY A 194 2.60 -11.79 18.67
N ILE A 195 2.86 -12.74 19.55
CA ILE A 195 4.14 -12.83 20.28
C ILE A 195 5.30 -13.06 19.30
N VAL A 196 5.15 -13.99 18.37
CA VAL A 196 6.19 -14.29 17.34
C VAL A 196 6.52 -13.03 16.53
N LEU A 197 5.50 -12.31 16.05
CA LEU A 197 5.68 -11.06 15.30
C LEU A 197 6.39 -10.01 16.11
N VAL A 198 5.99 -9.79 17.38
CA VAL A 198 6.62 -8.82 18.28
C VAL A 198 8.11 -9.11 18.48
N VAL A 199 8.47 -10.37 18.72
CA VAL A 199 9.88 -10.76 18.92
C VAL A 199 10.72 -10.52 17.67
N ILE A 200 10.22 -10.95 16.50
CA ILE A 200 10.94 -10.77 15.23
C ILE A 200 11.05 -9.29 14.86
N CYS A 201 9.95 -8.53 14.98
CA CYS A 201 9.94 -7.09 14.72
C CYS A 201 10.89 -6.34 15.66
N ALA A 202 10.91 -6.67 16.97
CA ALA A 202 11.81 -6.03 17.93
C ALA A 202 13.29 -6.20 17.52
N VAL A 203 13.69 -7.40 17.11
CA VAL A 203 15.07 -7.67 16.66
C VAL A 203 15.41 -6.82 15.43
N ILE A 204 14.48 -6.70 14.47
CA ILE A 204 14.73 -5.93 13.24
C ILE A 204 14.74 -4.42 13.52
N PHE A 205 13.77 -3.90 14.27
CA PHE A 205 13.65 -2.48 14.59
C PHE A 205 14.84 -1.92 15.37
N LEU A 206 15.43 -2.74 16.27
CA LEU A 206 16.67 -2.39 16.98
C LEU A 206 17.88 -2.27 16.07
N GLY A 207 17.87 -2.94 14.91
CA GLY A 207 18.94 -2.87 13.91
C GLY A 207 18.89 -1.64 12.99
N GLY A 208 17.87 -0.79 13.14
CA GLY A 208 17.73 0.44 12.37
C GLY A 208 17.41 0.27 10.90
N VAL A 209 17.53 1.39 10.16
CA VAL A 209 17.13 1.50 8.74
C VAL A 209 17.88 0.51 7.84
N GLN A 210 19.17 0.30 8.09
CA GLN A 210 19.99 -0.56 7.25
C GLN A 210 19.62 -2.04 7.39
N ARG A 211 19.32 -2.51 8.61
CA ARG A 211 18.83 -3.89 8.82
C ARG A 211 17.47 -4.09 8.19
N LEU A 212 16.58 -3.13 8.34
CA LEU A 212 15.26 -3.15 7.71
C LEU A 212 15.41 -3.24 6.18
N ALA A 213 16.21 -2.38 5.57
CA ALA A 213 16.47 -2.38 4.13
C ALA A 213 17.02 -3.72 3.63
N ALA A 214 17.99 -4.30 4.36
CA ALA A 214 18.57 -5.60 4.03
C ALA A 214 17.56 -6.76 4.13
N VAL A 215 16.59 -6.66 5.01
CA VAL A 215 15.51 -7.66 5.15
C VAL A 215 14.48 -7.50 4.04
N THR A 216 14.01 -6.28 3.78
CA THR A 216 12.99 -6.00 2.74
C THR A 216 13.51 -6.31 1.34
N GLU A 217 14.78 -5.97 1.04
CA GLU A 217 15.45 -6.27 -0.22
C GLU A 217 15.40 -7.76 -0.59
N LYS A 218 15.46 -8.65 0.39
CA LYS A 218 15.41 -10.11 0.20
C LYS A 218 13.99 -10.66 0.22
N ILE A 219 13.17 -10.19 1.15
CA ILE A 219 11.81 -10.72 1.34
C ILE A 219 10.93 -10.38 0.12
N VAL A 220 11.02 -9.15 -0.40
CA VAL A 220 10.12 -8.67 -1.46
C VAL A 220 10.17 -9.53 -2.72
N PRO A 221 11.34 -9.81 -3.33
CA PRO A 221 11.38 -10.68 -4.50
C PRO A 221 10.90 -12.11 -4.23
N ILE A 222 11.22 -12.66 -3.04
CA ILE A 222 10.83 -14.01 -2.66
C ILE A 222 9.29 -14.09 -2.50
N MET A 223 8.69 -13.18 -1.75
CA MET A 223 7.24 -13.17 -1.53
C MET A 223 6.47 -12.98 -2.84
N ALA A 224 6.92 -12.03 -3.67
CA ALA A 224 6.31 -11.80 -4.97
C ALA A 224 6.44 -13.02 -5.88
N GLY A 225 7.63 -13.64 -5.94
CA GLY A 225 7.87 -14.83 -6.74
C GLY A 225 6.98 -16.02 -6.34
N ILE A 226 6.87 -16.32 -5.05
CA ILE A 226 6.02 -17.40 -4.55
C ILE A 226 4.55 -17.15 -4.91
N PHE A 227 4.06 -15.93 -4.64
CA PHE A 227 2.66 -15.57 -4.89
C PHE A 227 2.33 -15.57 -6.39
N LEU A 228 3.19 -14.98 -7.23
CA LEU A 228 3.01 -14.94 -8.67
C LEU A 228 3.01 -16.35 -9.27
N LEU A 229 3.92 -17.22 -8.86
CA LEU A 229 3.96 -18.61 -9.33
C LEU A 229 2.69 -19.36 -8.95
N GLY A 230 2.24 -19.27 -7.70
CA GLY A 230 1.01 -19.91 -7.24
C GLY A 230 -0.22 -19.40 -7.98
N GLY A 231 -0.35 -18.08 -8.16
CA GLY A 231 -1.45 -17.48 -8.90
C GLY A 231 -1.46 -17.87 -10.37
N LEU A 232 -0.29 -17.90 -11.03
CA LEU A 232 -0.16 -18.34 -12.42
C LEU A 232 -0.55 -19.81 -12.61
N VAL A 233 -0.23 -20.68 -11.66
CA VAL A 233 -0.68 -22.09 -11.68
C VAL A 233 -2.21 -22.16 -11.63
N ILE A 234 -2.86 -21.37 -10.77
CA ILE A 234 -4.33 -21.30 -10.71
C ILE A 234 -4.90 -20.80 -12.05
N LEU A 235 -4.35 -19.70 -12.60
CA LEU A 235 -4.83 -19.17 -13.86
C LEU A 235 -4.63 -20.16 -15.03
N ALA A 236 -3.53 -20.90 -15.04
CA ALA A 236 -3.30 -21.95 -16.04
C ALA A 236 -4.34 -23.08 -15.89
N ALA A 237 -4.64 -23.53 -14.68
CA ALA A 237 -5.67 -24.52 -14.41
C ALA A 237 -7.09 -24.05 -14.75
N ARG A 238 -7.34 -22.73 -14.70
CA ARG A 238 -8.63 -22.10 -14.96
C ARG A 238 -8.61 -21.23 -16.21
N ILE A 239 -7.70 -21.47 -17.15
CA ILE A 239 -7.44 -20.61 -18.33
C ILE A 239 -8.70 -20.34 -19.16
N GLN A 240 -9.62 -21.28 -19.24
CA GLN A 240 -10.89 -21.15 -19.95
C GLN A 240 -11.81 -20.07 -19.37
N TYR A 241 -11.66 -19.72 -18.09
CA TYR A 241 -12.46 -18.70 -17.42
C TYR A 241 -11.81 -17.31 -17.40
N VAL A 242 -10.54 -17.21 -17.77
CA VAL A 242 -9.81 -15.92 -17.75
C VAL A 242 -10.45 -14.86 -18.67
N PRO A 243 -10.87 -15.17 -19.92
CA PRO A 243 -11.57 -14.18 -20.75
C PRO A 243 -12.89 -13.70 -20.13
N ALA A 244 -13.68 -14.62 -19.56
CA ALA A 244 -14.92 -14.28 -18.89
C ALA A 244 -14.68 -13.41 -17.63
N THR A 245 -13.58 -13.65 -16.92
CA THR A 245 -13.15 -12.86 -15.76
C THR A 245 -12.85 -11.41 -16.13
N PHE A 246 -12.08 -11.16 -17.19
CA PHE A 246 -11.89 -9.81 -17.72
C PHE A 246 -13.21 -9.19 -18.15
N GLY A 247 -14.07 -9.96 -18.85
CA GLY A 247 -15.42 -9.52 -19.20
C GLY A 247 -16.24 -9.06 -18.00
N MET A 248 -16.18 -9.79 -16.87
CA MET A 248 -16.85 -9.41 -15.62
C MET A 248 -16.26 -8.12 -15.03
N ILE A 249 -14.93 -7.97 -14.99
CA ILE A 249 -14.26 -6.76 -14.47
C ILE A 249 -14.73 -5.53 -15.25
N PHE A 250 -14.67 -5.55 -16.58
CA PHE A 250 -15.08 -4.42 -17.41
C PHE A 250 -16.59 -4.16 -17.37
N ARG A 251 -17.41 -5.21 -17.48
CA ARG A 251 -18.87 -5.08 -17.47
C ARG A 251 -19.36 -4.51 -16.14
N TYR A 252 -18.92 -5.08 -15.02
CA TYR A 252 -19.40 -4.65 -13.70
C TYR A 252 -18.76 -3.36 -13.20
N ALA A 253 -17.72 -2.86 -13.84
CA ALA A 253 -17.23 -1.51 -13.61
C ALA A 253 -18.25 -0.41 -13.94
N PHE A 254 -19.10 -0.65 -14.95
CA PHE A 254 -20.08 0.31 -15.47
C PHE A 254 -21.55 -0.17 -15.29
N GLN A 255 -21.73 -1.46 -15.12
CA GLN A 255 -23.03 -2.11 -14.90
C GLN A 255 -22.96 -3.07 -13.71
N PRO A 256 -22.63 -2.59 -12.49
CA PRO A 256 -22.53 -3.47 -11.33
C PRO A 256 -23.89 -4.08 -11.02
N GLN A 257 -23.88 -5.37 -10.66
CA GLN A 257 -25.08 -6.01 -10.13
C GLN A 257 -25.47 -5.33 -8.82
N ALA A 258 -26.76 -5.06 -8.64
CA ALA A 258 -27.26 -4.51 -7.40
C ALA A 258 -27.00 -5.50 -6.26
N ILE A 259 -26.14 -5.12 -5.32
CA ILE A 259 -25.89 -5.87 -4.10
C ILE A 259 -27.09 -5.61 -3.18
N ILE A 260 -27.83 -6.65 -2.85
CA ILE A 260 -28.92 -6.69 -1.86
C ILE A 260 -29.71 -5.37 -1.75
N GLY A 261 -30.73 -5.16 -2.59
CA GLY A 261 -31.74 -4.10 -2.44
C GLY A 261 -31.30 -2.67 -2.79
N GLY A 262 -30.07 -2.45 -3.25
CA GLY A 262 -29.60 -1.15 -3.72
C GLY A 262 -29.86 -0.93 -5.22
N GLY A 263 -30.26 0.30 -5.61
CA GLY A 263 -30.39 0.68 -7.02
C GLY A 263 -29.02 0.73 -7.74
N PHE A 264 -29.04 0.75 -9.08
CA PHE A 264 -27.87 0.82 -9.97
C PHE A 264 -26.86 1.91 -9.55
N GLY A 265 -27.35 3.12 -9.22
CA GLY A 265 -26.49 4.23 -8.83
C GLY A 265 -25.70 3.97 -7.53
N TYR A 266 -26.31 3.28 -6.57
CA TYR A 266 -25.63 2.89 -5.33
C TYR A 266 -24.56 1.85 -5.59
N ALA A 267 -24.83 0.83 -6.40
CA ALA A 267 -23.87 -0.20 -6.74
C ALA A 267 -22.66 0.37 -7.51
N LEU A 268 -22.88 1.29 -8.46
CA LEU A 268 -21.82 1.97 -9.18
C LEU A 268 -20.96 2.83 -8.26
N LYS A 269 -21.58 3.64 -7.39
CA LYS A 269 -20.88 4.42 -6.37
C LYS A 269 -20.01 3.52 -5.48
N THR A 270 -20.55 2.38 -5.06
CA THR A 270 -19.84 1.44 -4.20
C THR A 270 -18.63 0.83 -4.91
N ALA A 271 -18.77 0.40 -6.17
CA ALA A 271 -17.64 -0.13 -6.96
C ALA A 271 -16.52 0.91 -7.11
N ILE A 272 -16.85 2.16 -7.45
CA ILE A 272 -15.89 3.26 -7.57
C ILE A 272 -15.21 3.55 -6.22
N SER A 273 -15.99 3.67 -5.15
CA SER A 273 -15.49 3.99 -3.81
C SER A 273 -14.57 2.89 -3.26
N GLN A 274 -14.97 1.62 -3.39
CA GLN A 274 -14.14 0.50 -2.96
C GLN A 274 -12.87 0.40 -3.82
N GLY A 275 -12.96 0.61 -5.13
CA GLY A 275 -11.80 0.67 -6.00
C GLY A 275 -10.81 1.76 -5.59
N ALA A 276 -11.30 2.98 -5.31
CA ALA A 276 -10.45 4.08 -4.88
C ALA A 276 -9.84 3.85 -3.49
N LYS A 277 -10.65 3.47 -2.50
CA LYS A 277 -10.23 3.23 -1.12
C LYS A 277 -9.21 2.10 -1.02
N ARG A 278 -9.48 0.96 -1.65
CA ARG A 278 -8.61 -0.21 -1.59
C ARG A 278 -7.42 -0.08 -2.55
N GLY A 279 -7.58 0.60 -3.69
CA GLY A 279 -6.47 0.97 -4.57
C GLY A 279 -5.44 1.85 -3.86
N LEU A 280 -5.88 2.91 -3.17
CA LEU A 280 -5.00 3.75 -2.35
C LEU A 280 -4.30 2.95 -1.25
N PHE A 281 -5.05 2.13 -0.51
CA PHE A 281 -4.51 1.32 0.57
C PHE A 281 -3.44 0.34 0.07
N SER A 282 -3.57 -0.17 -1.16
CA SER A 282 -2.59 -1.08 -1.78
C SER A 282 -1.36 -0.32 -2.27
N ASN A 283 -1.52 0.59 -3.24
CA ASN A 283 -0.39 1.21 -3.93
C ASN A 283 0.19 2.47 -3.27
N GLU A 284 -0.49 3.02 -2.27
CA GLU A 284 -0.10 4.17 -1.45
C GLU A 284 0.16 5.49 -2.22
N ALA A 285 -0.13 5.55 -3.52
CA ALA A 285 0.12 6.75 -4.32
C ALA A 285 -0.81 7.91 -3.92
N GLY A 286 -0.23 9.02 -3.48
CA GLY A 286 -0.94 10.17 -2.96
C GLY A 286 -1.11 10.18 -1.44
N MET A 287 -0.69 9.11 -0.74
CA MET A 287 -0.68 9.08 0.73
C MET A 287 0.52 9.81 1.33
N GLY A 288 1.63 9.93 0.59
CA GLY A 288 2.86 10.47 1.16
C GLY A 288 3.62 9.48 2.05
N SER A 289 3.34 8.20 1.99
CA SER A 289 3.97 7.15 2.80
C SER A 289 5.32 6.74 2.23
N THR A 290 5.34 6.20 1.01
CA THR A 290 6.55 5.71 0.33
C THR A 290 7.63 6.76 0.05
N PRO A 291 7.34 8.08 -0.06
CA PRO A 291 8.36 9.12 -0.10
C PRO A 291 9.42 9.04 1.00
N HIS A 292 9.07 8.47 2.16
CA HIS A 292 10.03 8.26 3.24
C HIS A 292 11.14 7.26 2.86
N ALA A 293 10.79 6.19 2.16
CA ALA A 293 11.76 5.23 1.61
C ALA A 293 12.53 5.85 0.44
N HIS A 294 11.82 6.48 -0.50
CA HIS A 294 12.44 7.09 -1.67
C HIS A 294 13.40 8.22 -1.33
N ALA A 295 13.19 8.97 -0.24
CA ALA A 295 14.14 9.96 0.26
C ALA A 295 15.48 9.36 0.68
N GLN A 296 15.50 8.09 1.14
CA GLN A 296 16.72 7.40 1.60
C GLN A 296 17.62 6.96 0.43
N ALA A 297 17.11 6.92 -0.79
CA ALA A 297 17.84 6.42 -1.96
C ALA A 297 19.01 7.32 -2.35
N ASN A 298 20.17 6.74 -2.60
CA ASN A 298 21.31 7.42 -3.17
C ASN A 298 21.24 7.33 -4.69
N VAL A 299 20.76 8.39 -5.34
CA VAL A 299 20.61 8.52 -6.81
C VAL A 299 21.24 9.81 -7.30
N ALA A 300 21.65 9.82 -8.58
CA ALA A 300 22.24 11.00 -9.20
C ALA A 300 21.20 12.10 -9.45
N HIS A 301 20.02 11.72 -9.90
CA HIS A 301 18.92 12.65 -10.19
C HIS A 301 17.65 12.24 -9.47
N ALA A 302 16.90 13.21 -8.96
CA ALA A 302 15.61 12.96 -8.31
C ALA A 302 14.59 12.26 -9.24
N HIS A 303 14.66 12.56 -10.54
CA HIS A 303 13.88 11.89 -11.58
C HIS A 303 14.09 10.37 -11.58
N ASP A 304 15.32 9.89 -11.36
CA ASP A 304 15.65 8.46 -11.37
C ASP A 304 14.83 7.71 -10.32
N GLN A 305 14.72 8.28 -9.13
CA GLN A 305 13.90 7.70 -8.08
C GLN A 305 12.40 7.85 -8.35
N GLY A 306 11.99 8.93 -9.02
CA GLY A 306 10.61 9.13 -9.45
C GLY A 306 10.13 8.05 -10.43
N VAL A 307 10.92 7.72 -11.47
CA VAL A 307 10.54 6.69 -12.44
C VAL A 307 10.57 5.29 -11.85
N VAL A 308 11.46 5.02 -10.91
CA VAL A 308 11.51 3.75 -10.18
C VAL A 308 10.29 3.61 -9.26
N ALA A 309 9.87 4.69 -8.56
CA ALA A 309 8.69 4.70 -7.71
C ALA A 309 7.41 4.35 -8.48
N MET A 310 7.22 4.89 -9.69
CA MET A 310 6.02 4.56 -10.48
C MET A 310 5.98 3.10 -10.92
N ILE A 311 7.13 2.43 -11.09
CA ILE A 311 7.18 0.99 -11.35
C ILE A 311 6.73 0.19 -10.10
N GLY A 312 7.01 0.69 -8.90
CA GLY A 312 6.47 0.10 -7.67
C GLY A 312 4.94 0.01 -7.70
N VAL A 313 4.24 1.11 -8.03
CA VAL A 313 2.78 1.15 -8.19
C VAL A 313 2.30 0.21 -9.29
N PHE A 314 3.02 0.14 -10.42
CA PHE A 314 2.70 -0.79 -11.50
C PHE A 314 2.78 -2.25 -11.03
N ILE A 315 3.85 -2.64 -10.35
CA ILE A 315 4.03 -4.00 -9.81
C ILE A 315 2.95 -4.32 -8.78
N ASP A 316 2.68 -3.40 -7.85
CA ASP A 316 1.65 -3.58 -6.83
C ASP A 316 0.28 -3.87 -7.44
N THR A 317 -0.22 -2.96 -8.28
CA THR A 317 -1.62 -3.01 -8.70
C THR A 317 -1.82 -3.79 -9.99
N PHE A 318 -1.01 -3.52 -11.06
CA PHE A 318 -1.22 -4.18 -12.35
C PHE A 318 -0.66 -5.60 -12.42
N VAL A 319 0.28 -5.96 -11.54
CA VAL A 319 0.84 -7.31 -11.49
C VAL A 319 0.25 -8.10 -10.32
N VAL A 320 0.57 -7.74 -9.08
CA VAL A 320 0.26 -8.55 -7.88
C VAL A 320 -1.23 -8.55 -7.59
N LEU A 321 -1.84 -7.36 -7.45
CA LEU A 321 -3.27 -7.22 -7.12
C LEU A 321 -4.14 -7.76 -8.27
N THR A 322 -3.78 -7.49 -9.52
CA THR A 322 -4.53 -8.00 -10.68
C THR A 322 -4.49 -9.51 -10.74
N LEU A 323 -3.33 -10.13 -10.53
CA LEU A 323 -3.23 -11.59 -10.46
C LEU A 323 -4.17 -12.14 -9.38
N ASN A 324 -4.14 -11.56 -8.19
CA ASN A 324 -5.02 -11.97 -7.10
C ASN A 324 -6.51 -11.86 -7.46
N ALA A 325 -6.90 -10.72 -8.01
CA ALA A 325 -8.28 -10.49 -8.45
C ALA A 325 -8.71 -11.51 -9.53
N LEU A 326 -7.83 -11.80 -10.49
CA LEU A 326 -8.10 -12.81 -11.52
C LEU A 326 -8.29 -14.20 -10.89
N VAL A 327 -7.46 -14.58 -9.92
CA VAL A 327 -7.59 -15.86 -9.19
C VAL A 327 -8.94 -15.94 -8.49
N ILE A 328 -9.32 -14.91 -7.70
CA ILE A 328 -10.60 -14.87 -7.00
C ILE A 328 -11.77 -14.99 -7.99
N ILE A 329 -11.78 -14.17 -9.02
CA ILE A 329 -12.94 -14.07 -9.92
C ILE A 329 -13.05 -15.34 -10.81
N CYS A 330 -11.94 -15.86 -11.36
CA CYS A 330 -11.99 -17.05 -12.22
C CYS A 330 -12.31 -18.35 -11.46
N THR A 331 -12.16 -18.35 -10.13
CA THR A 331 -12.47 -19.53 -9.29
C THR A 331 -13.83 -19.42 -8.61
N LEU A 332 -14.16 -18.25 -8.04
CA LEU A 332 -15.34 -18.11 -7.17
C LEU A 332 -16.56 -17.51 -7.91
N TYR A 333 -16.37 -16.69 -8.93
CA TYR A 333 -17.46 -15.99 -9.65
C TYR A 333 -17.85 -16.67 -10.97
N THR A 334 -17.15 -17.71 -11.38
CA THR A 334 -17.46 -18.50 -12.58
C THR A 334 -18.52 -19.57 -12.28
N LYS A 335 -19.04 -20.21 -13.35
CA LYS A 335 -20.18 -21.14 -13.30
C LYS A 335 -20.12 -22.20 -12.20
N ASP A 336 -18.91 -22.66 -11.87
CA ASP A 336 -18.69 -23.72 -10.87
C ASP A 336 -18.31 -23.18 -9.49
N GLY A 337 -18.23 -21.86 -9.33
CA GLY A 337 -17.81 -21.22 -8.08
C GLY A 337 -18.98 -20.87 -7.16
N PRO A 338 -18.73 -20.72 -5.86
CA PRO A 338 -19.75 -20.43 -4.87
C PRO A 338 -20.41 -19.06 -5.04
N LEU A 339 -19.81 -18.15 -5.78
CA LEU A 339 -20.33 -16.79 -6.07
C LEU A 339 -20.84 -16.66 -7.52
N ALA A 340 -21.04 -17.74 -8.25
CA ALA A 340 -21.41 -17.76 -9.67
C ALA A 340 -22.75 -17.07 -9.97
N GLY A 341 -23.69 -17.05 -9.03
CA GLY A 341 -25.00 -16.41 -9.15
C GLY A 341 -25.01 -14.94 -8.74
N GLY A 342 -23.86 -14.37 -8.39
CA GLY A 342 -23.78 -13.07 -7.74
C GLY A 342 -23.93 -13.19 -6.22
N TYR A 343 -23.96 -12.05 -5.52
CA TYR A 343 -24.09 -12.02 -4.07
C TYR A 343 -25.42 -12.63 -3.60
N THR A 344 -25.33 -13.68 -2.80
CA THR A 344 -26.42 -14.09 -1.91
C THR A 344 -25.96 -13.85 -0.46
N GLY A 345 -26.82 -13.27 0.38
CA GLY A 345 -26.49 -12.94 1.77
C GLY A 345 -25.95 -14.12 2.60
N ASP A 346 -26.40 -15.33 2.31
CA ASP A 346 -25.98 -16.55 3.02
C ASP A 346 -24.51 -16.94 2.73
N ILE A 347 -24.02 -16.72 1.52
CA ILE A 347 -22.65 -17.07 1.14
C ILE A 347 -21.67 -16.06 1.76
N THR A 348 -22.03 -14.79 1.82
CA THR A 348 -21.19 -13.75 2.44
C THR A 348 -21.08 -13.88 3.96
N ALA A 349 -21.99 -14.60 4.62
CA ALA A 349 -21.88 -14.92 6.04
C ALA A 349 -20.71 -15.88 6.32
N THR A 350 -20.34 -16.74 5.35
CA THR A 350 -19.24 -17.71 5.47
C THR A 350 -17.94 -17.26 4.78
N LEU A 351 -18.03 -16.36 3.78
CA LEU A 351 -16.91 -15.84 3.03
C LEU A 351 -16.64 -14.37 3.44
N GLY A 352 -15.61 -14.18 4.24
CA GLY A 352 -15.11 -12.87 4.60
C GLY A 352 -13.90 -12.44 3.77
N LYS A 353 -13.51 -11.18 3.88
CA LYS A 353 -12.33 -10.64 3.19
C LYS A 353 -11.01 -11.35 3.54
N THR A 354 -10.90 -12.00 4.69
CA THR A 354 -9.69 -12.68 5.16
C THR A 354 -9.56 -14.11 4.65
N ASN A 355 -10.68 -14.80 4.35
CA ASN A 355 -10.67 -16.20 3.90
C ASN A 355 -11.03 -16.38 2.41
N LEU A 356 -11.41 -15.30 1.71
CA LEU A 356 -11.82 -15.37 0.30
C LEU A 356 -10.70 -15.93 -0.59
N ASP A 357 -9.47 -15.43 -0.42
CA ASP A 357 -8.31 -15.93 -1.14
C ASP A 357 -7.97 -17.37 -0.78
N GLN A 358 -8.05 -17.72 0.50
CA GLN A 358 -7.85 -19.11 0.94
C GLN A 358 -8.83 -20.07 0.26
N THR A 359 -10.08 -19.64 0.10
CA THR A 359 -11.12 -20.39 -0.62
C THR A 359 -10.83 -20.45 -2.12
N ALA A 360 -10.42 -19.32 -2.72
CA ALA A 360 -10.08 -19.26 -4.14
C ALA A 360 -8.91 -20.17 -4.50
N PHE A 361 -7.80 -20.09 -3.78
CA PHE A 361 -6.65 -20.98 -3.97
C PHE A 361 -7.00 -22.43 -3.62
N GLY A 362 -7.83 -22.63 -2.58
CA GLY A 362 -8.31 -23.95 -2.16
C GLY A 362 -9.15 -24.67 -3.20
N SER A 363 -9.81 -23.95 -4.10
CA SER A 363 -10.61 -24.54 -5.18
C SER A 363 -9.78 -25.32 -6.19
N VAL A 364 -8.48 -25.04 -6.32
CA VAL A 364 -7.55 -25.71 -7.24
C VAL A 364 -6.53 -26.54 -6.49
N PHE A 365 -5.93 -26.02 -5.43
CA PHE A 365 -4.90 -26.74 -4.65
C PHE A 365 -5.48 -27.70 -3.63
N GLY A 366 -6.80 -27.69 -3.39
CA GLY A 366 -7.46 -28.33 -2.26
C GLY A 366 -7.48 -27.41 -1.02
N ALA A 367 -8.56 -27.48 -0.23
CA ALA A 367 -8.87 -26.55 0.84
C ALA A 367 -7.71 -26.33 1.83
N SER A 368 -7.07 -27.42 2.29
CA SER A 368 -5.97 -27.33 3.26
C SER A 368 -4.71 -26.68 2.67
N LEU A 369 -4.30 -27.08 1.45
CA LEU A 369 -3.08 -26.58 0.84
C LEU A 369 -3.26 -25.13 0.38
N GLY A 370 -4.43 -24.77 -0.18
CA GLY A 370 -4.73 -23.41 -0.58
C GLY A 370 -4.75 -22.44 0.62
N ALA A 371 -5.37 -22.83 1.72
CA ALA A 371 -5.37 -22.03 2.94
C ALA A 371 -3.94 -21.79 3.48
N LYS A 372 -3.12 -22.84 3.51
CA LYS A 372 -1.71 -22.76 3.95
C LYS A 372 -0.86 -21.89 3.02
N PHE A 373 -1.03 -22.04 1.71
CA PHE A 373 -0.33 -21.23 0.71
C PHE A 373 -0.61 -19.75 0.90
N VAL A 374 -1.88 -19.37 0.97
CA VAL A 374 -2.28 -17.96 1.16
C VAL A 374 -1.80 -17.42 2.51
N ALA A 375 -1.89 -18.21 3.60
CA ALA A 375 -1.42 -17.79 4.91
C ALA A 375 0.10 -17.51 4.92
N ILE A 376 0.91 -18.34 4.25
CA ILE A 376 2.35 -18.14 4.11
C ILE A 376 2.65 -16.89 3.26
N CYS A 377 1.98 -16.73 2.12
CA CYS A 377 2.14 -15.53 1.28
C CYS A 377 1.77 -14.27 2.05
N LEU A 378 0.62 -14.28 2.73
CA LEU A 378 0.16 -13.14 3.51
C LEU A 378 1.08 -12.83 4.70
N LEU A 379 1.65 -13.85 5.34
CA LEU A 379 2.67 -13.65 6.37
C LEU A 379 3.84 -12.81 5.84
N PHE A 380 4.41 -13.17 4.69
CA PHE A 380 5.51 -12.40 4.10
C PHE A 380 5.08 -10.99 3.66
N PHE A 381 3.93 -10.85 3.00
CA PHE A 381 3.39 -9.57 2.54
C PHE A 381 3.12 -8.62 3.70
N ALA A 382 2.31 -9.05 4.66
CA ALA A 382 1.94 -8.23 5.78
C ALA A 382 3.12 -7.95 6.72
N PHE A 383 4.02 -8.91 6.91
CA PHE A 383 5.22 -8.71 7.72
C PHE A 383 6.16 -7.67 7.12
N SER A 384 6.43 -7.72 5.81
CA SER A 384 7.26 -6.72 5.14
C SER A 384 6.63 -5.33 5.21
N THR A 385 5.29 -5.24 5.14
CA THR A 385 4.57 -3.98 5.30
C THR A 385 4.69 -3.42 6.72
N ILE A 386 4.58 -4.26 7.76
CA ILE A 386 4.83 -3.84 9.14
C ILE A 386 6.21 -3.19 9.28
N LEU A 387 7.24 -3.78 8.67
CA LEU A 387 8.60 -3.25 8.73
C LEU A 387 8.69 -1.84 8.11
N SER A 388 8.15 -1.67 6.91
CA SER A 388 8.21 -0.41 6.18
C SER A 388 7.36 0.68 6.83
N TRP A 389 6.14 0.36 7.21
CA TRP A 389 5.23 1.30 7.85
C TRP A 389 5.72 1.75 9.24
N ASN A 390 6.33 0.84 9.98
CA ASN A 390 7.00 1.20 11.24
C ASN A 390 8.12 2.21 10.99
N LEU A 391 8.94 2.03 9.95
CA LEU A 391 9.97 2.99 9.58
C LEU A 391 9.37 4.37 9.29
N PHE A 392 8.28 4.44 8.51
CA PHE A 392 7.64 5.72 8.17
C PHE A 392 7.10 6.43 9.41
N GLY A 393 6.43 5.71 10.30
CA GLY A 393 5.98 6.26 11.57
C GLY A 393 7.14 6.73 12.46
N LYS A 394 8.23 5.97 12.53
CA LYS A 394 9.44 6.32 13.30
C LYS A 394 10.11 7.60 12.79
N ILE A 395 10.19 7.78 11.47
CA ILE A 395 10.74 9.01 10.87
C ILE A 395 9.90 10.22 11.31
N ASN A 396 8.58 10.11 11.28
CA ASN A 396 7.67 11.19 11.69
C ASN A 396 7.66 11.43 13.21
N ALA A 397 7.76 10.38 14.03
CA ALA A 397 7.92 10.52 15.47
C ALA A 397 9.21 11.30 15.82
N ASN A 398 10.31 10.98 15.13
CA ASN A 398 11.56 11.73 15.28
C ASN A 398 11.46 13.18 14.78
N TYR A 399 10.69 13.45 13.72
CA TYR A 399 10.42 14.82 13.28
C TYR A 399 9.71 15.64 14.36
N LEU A 400 8.71 15.08 15.04
CA LEU A 400 7.93 15.77 16.07
C LEU A 400 8.68 15.90 17.40
N PHE A 401 9.26 14.81 17.85
CA PHE A 401 9.74 14.68 19.24
C PHE A 401 11.24 14.41 19.37
N GLY A 402 11.93 14.08 18.26
CA GLY A 402 13.33 13.67 18.27
C GLY A 402 14.37 14.80 18.43
N ARG A 403 13.94 16.07 18.49
CA ARG A 403 14.86 17.24 18.56
C ARG A 403 15.90 17.18 19.67
N LYS A 404 15.47 16.75 20.88
CA LYS A 404 16.37 16.68 22.05
C LYS A 404 17.09 15.35 22.17
N ASN A 405 16.41 14.24 21.87
CA ASN A 405 16.97 12.90 21.95
C ASN A 405 16.27 11.95 20.97
N SER A 406 16.82 11.84 19.78
CA SER A 406 16.29 10.98 18.70
C SER A 406 16.34 9.48 19.08
N LYS A 407 17.34 9.05 19.84
CA LYS A 407 17.45 7.65 20.26
C LYS A 407 16.32 7.27 21.23
N LEU A 408 16.08 8.08 22.26
CA LEU A 408 15.01 7.85 23.21
C LEU A 408 13.63 7.87 22.54
N CYS A 409 13.38 8.87 21.68
CA CYS A 409 12.14 8.95 20.89
C CYS A 409 11.94 7.68 20.07
N SER A 410 12.97 7.20 19.38
CA SER A 410 12.92 5.97 18.58
C SER A 410 12.62 4.73 19.42
N VAL A 411 13.18 4.62 20.63
CA VAL A 411 12.93 3.48 21.53
C VAL A 411 11.48 3.50 22.03
N ILE A 412 11.00 4.65 22.51
CA ILE A 412 9.62 4.80 23.00
C ILE A 412 8.62 4.48 21.86
N TYR A 413 8.82 5.06 20.68
CA TYR A 413 7.99 4.79 19.53
C TYR A 413 7.96 3.29 19.19
N THR A 414 9.14 2.63 19.18
CA THR A 414 9.25 1.20 18.87
C THR A 414 8.47 0.35 19.88
N ILE A 415 8.58 0.65 21.17
CA ILE A 415 7.84 -0.09 22.22
C ILE A 415 6.32 0.05 21.98
N ILE A 416 5.84 1.27 21.75
CA ILE A 416 4.42 1.51 21.49
C ILE A 416 3.98 0.76 20.22
N ALA A 417 4.74 0.83 19.14
CA ALA A 417 4.43 0.12 17.89
C ALA A 417 4.34 -1.41 18.08
N LEU A 418 5.24 -2.00 18.85
CA LEU A 418 5.22 -3.43 19.18
C LEU A 418 3.95 -3.81 19.97
N VAL A 419 3.49 -2.95 20.89
CA VAL A 419 2.21 -3.15 21.59
C VAL A 419 1.04 -3.15 20.59
N PHE A 420 1.00 -2.19 19.65
CA PHE A 420 -0.04 -2.16 18.63
C PHE A 420 0.00 -3.37 17.68
N ILE A 421 1.19 -3.85 17.32
CA ILE A 421 1.33 -5.09 16.53
C ILE A 421 0.70 -6.27 17.27
N PHE A 422 0.95 -6.42 18.58
CA PHE A 422 0.32 -7.46 19.38
C PHE A 422 -1.19 -7.28 19.47
N LEU A 423 -1.65 -6.08 19.81
CA LEU A 423 -3.08 -5.77 19.94
C LEU A 423 -3.85 -6.05 18.63
N GLY A 424 -3.23 -5.83 17.47
CA GLY A 424 -3.81 -6.14 16.19
C GLY A 424 -4.22 -7.59 16.06
N THR A 425 -3.42 -8.54 16.56
CA THR A 425 -3.74 -9.98 16.45
C THR A 425 -4.92 -10.43 17.31
N VAL A 426 -5.28 -9.67 18.34
CA VAL A 426 -6.39 -9.99 19.27
C VAL A 426 -7.61 -9.08 19.12
N SER A 427 -7.55 -8.09 18.22
CA SER A 427 -8.63 -7.11 17.98
C SER A 427 -9.58 -7.59 16.87
N GLY A 428 -10.82 -7.06 16.88
CA GLY A 428 -11.79 -7.28 15.81
C GLY A 428 -11.33 -6.67 14.48
N SER A 429 -11.41 -7.44 13.40
CA SER A 429 -10.91 -7.05 12.08
C SER A 429 -11.55 -5.77 11.55
N ASP A 430 -12.87 -5.64 11.62
CA ASP A 430 -13.60 -4.53 10.96
C ASP A 430 -13.31 -3.18 11.61
N PHE A 431 -13.21 -3.13 12.94
CA PHE A 431 -12.89 -1.90 13.64
C PHE A 431 -11.47 -1.42 13.35
N VAL A 432 -10.51 -2.34 13.31
CA VAL A 432 -9.11 -2.02 12.99
C VAL A 432 -8.98 -1.48 11.56
N TRP A 433 -9.71 -2.09 10.60
CA TRP A 433 -9.74 -1.61 9.23
C TRP A 433 -10.36 -0.21 9.10
N GLU A 434 -11.49 0.05 9.79
CA GLU A 434 -12.14 1.36 9.73
C GLU A 434 -11.27 2.48 10.33
N LEU A 435 -10.59 2.21 11.46
CA LEU A 435 -9.63 3.16 12.04
C LEU A 435 -8.47 3.45 11.10
N THR A 436 -7.91 2.42 10.49
CA THR A 436 -6.80 2.57 9.54
C THR A 436 -7.23 3.39 8.33
N ASP A 437 -8.39 3.11 7.76
CA ASP A 437 -8.93 3.84 6.63
C ASP A 437 -9.15 5.32 6.95
N MET A 438 -9.65 5.65 8.15
CA MET A 438 -9.85 7.04 8.59
C MET A 438 -8.52 7.81 8.61
N PHE A 439 -7.49 7.26 9.25
CA PHE A 439 -6.20 7.94 9.33
C PHE A 439 -5.49 7.99 7.98
N ASN A 440 -5.62 6.94 7.15
CA ASN A 440 -5.10 6.95 5.77
C ASN A 440 -5.75 8.08 4.94
N ASN A 441 -7.05 8.28 5.06
CA ASN A 441 -7.73 9.39 4.39
C ASN A 441 -7.22 10.75 4.85
N LEU A 442 -6.92 10.89 6.14
CA LEU A 442 -6.44 12.15 6.72
C LEU A 442 -5.04 12.53 6.24
N ILE A 443 -4.11 11.58 6.04
CA ILE A 443 -2.76 11.89 5.55
C ILE A 443 -2.75 12.35 4.10
N VAL A 444 -3.72 11.96 3.28
CA VAL A 444 -3.83 12.39 1.89
C VAL A 444 -4.00 13.90 1.77
N LEU A 445 -4.78 14.52 2.66
CA LEU A 445 -5.10 15.95 2.60
C LEU A 445 -3.85 16.85 2.57
N PRO A 446 -2.98 16.86 3.60
CA PRO A 446 -1.80 17.70 3.62
C PRO A 446 -0.80 17.35 2.53
N ASN A 447 -0.71 16.08 2.16
CA ASN A 447 0.17 15.61 1.11
C ASN A 447 -0.23 16.19 -0.25
N VAL A 448 -1.48 16.03 -0.65
CA VAL A 448 -1.99 16.51 -1.96
C VAL A 448 -1.91 18.02 -2.07
N ILE A 449 -2.20 18.78 -1.00
CA ILE A 449 -2.06 20.22 -0.98
C ILE A 449 -0.61 20.64 -1.27
N ALA A 450 0.37 19.97 -0.65
CA ALA A 450 1.79 20.26 -0.90
C ALA A 450 2.22 19.84 -2.32
N LEU A 451 1.71 18.72 -2.84
CA LEU A 451 1.97 18.28 -4.21
C LEU A 451 1.55 19.35 -5.23
N PHE A 452 0.34 19.90 -5.13
CA PHE A 452 -0.11 20.97 -6.02
C PHE A 452 0.79 22.20 -5.93
N ALA A 453 1.17 22.62 -4.72
CA ALA A 453 2.02 23.79 -4.50
C ALA A 453 3.43 23.62 -5.10
N LEU A 454 3.97 22.41 -5.11
CA LEU A 454 5.34 22.13 -5.57
C LEU A 454 5.42 21.56 -7.00
N THR A 455 4.33 21.66 -7.78
CA THR A 455 4.31 21.19 -9.19
C THR A 455 5.49 21.74 -10.00
N GLY A 456 5.84 23.02 -9.82
CA GLY A 456 6.97 23.64 -10.50
C GLY A 456 8.32 22.97 -10.25
N MET A 457 8.56 22.51 -9.01
CA MET A 457 9.79 21.79 -8.64
C MET A 457 9.89 20.41 -9.33
N VAL A 458 8.76 19.70 -9.43
CA VAL A 458 8.71 18.40 -10.13
C VAL A 458 8.99 18.58 -11.62
N ILE A 459 8.37 19.57 -12.26
CA ILE A 459 8.58 19.87 -13.68
C ILE A 459 10.01 20.31 -13.95
N ALA A 460 10.58 21.16 -13.09
CA ALA A 460 11.99 21.56 -13.20
C ALA A 460 12.93 20.36 -13.16
N SER A 461 12.73 19.43 -12.22
CA SER A 461 13.53 18.21 -12.12
C SER A 461 13.42 17.30 -13.35
N LEU A 462 12.22 17.19 -13.95
CA LEU A 462 12.02 16.45 -15.19
C LEU A 462 12.76 17.09 -16.36
N ASN A 463 12.72 18.42 -16.46
CA ASN A 463 13.39 19.17 -17.53
C ASN A 463 14.91 19.18 -17.39
N GLU A 464 15.46 19.24 -16.17
CA GLU A 464 16.90 19.13 -15.89
C GLU A 464 17.44 17.84 -16.50
N MET A 465 16.83 16.71 -16.20
CA MET A 465 17.25 15.40 -16.71
C MET A 465 17.15 15.31 -18.24
N GLN A 466 16.09 15.89 -18.85
CA GLN A 466 15.96 15.89 -20.32
C GLN A 466 17.08 16.69 -21.00
N LYS A 467 17.50 17.80 -20.41
CA LYS A 467 18.63 18.59 -20.92
C LYS A 467 19.96 17.84 -20.83
N ASP A 468 20.19 17.11 -19.74
CA ASP A 468 21.40 16.34 -19.56
C ASP A 468 21.49 15.15 -20.53
N LYS A 469 20.36 14.51 -20.85
CA LYS A 469 20.29 13.46 -21.92
C LYS A 469 20.56 14.00 -23.33
N LEU A 470 20.32 15.27 -23.59
CA LEU A 470 20.58 15.89 -24.90
C LEU A 470 22.04 16.33 -25.08
N LYS A 471 22.83 16.34 -23.98
CA LYS A 471 24.26 16.70 -24.01
C LYS A 471 25.19 15.50 -24.17
N VAL A 472 24.66 14.29 -24.03
CA VAL A 472 25.35 13.01 -24.22
C VAL A 472 24.98 12.43 -25.59
#